data_289c7a09a8638a830b1aea455173f994
#
_entry.id   289c7a09a8638a830b1aea455173f994
#
_cell.length_a   1.000
_cell.length_b   1.000
_cell.length_c   1.000
_cell.angle_alpha   90.00
_cell.angle_beta   90.00
_cell.angle_gamma   90.00
#
_symmetry.space_group_name_H-M   'P 1'
#
loop_
_entity.id
_entity.type
_entity.pdbx_description
1 polymer ?
#
loop_
_entity_poly.entity_id
_entity_poly.type
_entity_poly.pdbx_seq_one_letter_code
_entity_poly.pdbx_strand_id
1 'polypeptide(L)'
;MERNLSPRRRAYDLAMRSLVWLCAGLTCALLLFLIGFIFYRGFPGVTWDFLSGTSSYIKDTIGILPNILNTLYIVLLAMALVLPLGVGAAIYLTEYAADRKVVELIEFATETLTGIPSIIFGLVGMLFFVQKMNLQAGVLAGSLTLVVMILPTIVRTTQESLKTVPQSYREGALALGAGKWRMVRTVVLPNAVDGIVTGCILAVGRIVGESAALLYTAGFGLVLNDFVTALHSSSATLTVALYVYANDRGRTDVAFSIASVLMLLTLVINLTAALTGRKLKKNGGTQ
;
A
#
# COMPACT_ATOMS: atom_id res chain seq x y z
N MET A 1 11.45 -41.43 1.45
CA MET A 1 11.67 -42.20 0.20
C MET A 1 12.73 -41.49 -0.61
N GLU A 2 14.00 -41.85 -0.41
CA GLU A 2 15.11 -41.38 -1.27
C GLU A 2 15.04 -42.13 -2.59
N ARG A 3 14.51 -41.44 -3.62
CA ARG A 3 14.57 -41.97 -4.98
C ARG A 3 16.04 -42.11 -5.41
N ASN A 4 16.49 -43.34 -5.71
CA ASN A 4 17.77 -43.60 -6.38
C ASN A 4 17.80 -42.95 -7.76
N LEU A 5 18.14 -41.67 -7.79
CA LEU A 5 18.26 -40.89 -9.03
C LEU A 5 19.60 -41.27 -9.70
N SER A 6 19.62 -41.43 -11.02
CA SER A 6 20.83 -41.64 -11.80
C SER A 6 21.84 -40.51 -11.53
N PRO A 7 23.19 -40.78 -11.63
CA PRO A 7 24.21 -39.75 -11.35
C PRO A 7 24.03 -38.46 -12.13
N ARG A 8 23.59 -38.54 -13.38
CA ARG A 8 23.27 -37.37 -14.24
C ARG A 8 22.10 -36.53 -13.69
N ARG A 9 21.05 -37.19 -13.18
CA ARG A 9 19.91 -36.48 -12.58
C ARG A 9 20.28 -35.84 -11.25
N ARG A 10 21.15 -36.46 -10.45
CA ARG A 10 21.69 -35.84 -9.23
C ARG A 10 22.53 -34.62 -9.52
N ALA A 11 23.41 -34.68 -10.51
CA ALA A 11 24.21 -33.53 -10.92
C ALA A 11 23.34 -32.36 -11.44
N TYR A 12 22.31 -32.65 -12.23
CA TYR A 12 21.37 -31.67 -12.70
C TYR A 12 20.56 -31.02 -11.56
N ASP A 13 20.04 -31.86 -10.63
CA ASP A 13 19.28 -31.37 -9.47
C ASP A 13 20.17 -30.48 -8.56
N LEU A 14 21.41 -30.89 -8.34
CA LEU A 14 22.39 -30.09 -7.58
C LEU A 14 22.69 -28.76 -8.27
N ALA A 15 22.93 -28.79 -9.59
CA ALA A 15 23.18 -27.56 -10.35
C ALA A 15 21.96 -26.60 -10.32
N MET A 16 20.74 -27.12 -10.48
CA MET A 16 19.53 -26.32 -10.38
C MET A 16 19.32 -25.73 -8.98
N ARG A 17 19.53 -26.52 -7.93
CA ARG A 17 19.45 -26.04 -6.55
C ARG A 17 20.50 -24.97 -6.28
N SER A 18 21.73 -25.17 -6.72
CA SER A 18 22.82 -24.19 -6.57
C SER A 18 22.49 -22.89 -7.28
N LEU A 19 21.92 -22.97 -8.51
CA LEU A 19 21.49 -21.79 -9.27
C LEU A 19 20.39 -21.02 -8.53
N VAL A 20 19.37 -21.74 -8.02
CA VAL A 20 18.27 -21.09 -7.25
C VAL A 20 18.82 -20.41 -5.99
N TRP A 21 19.69 -21.07 -5.23
CA TRP A 21 20.30 -20.48 -4.04
C TRP A 21 21.19 -19.29 -4.38
N LEU A 22 21.92 -19.34 -5.49
CA LEU A 22 22.77 -18.25 -5.97
C LEU A 22 21.90 -17.03 -6.36
N CYS A 23 20.84 -17.24 -7.12
CA CYS A 23 19.90 -16.17 -7.48
C CYS A 23 19.23 -15.57 -6.24
N ALA A 24 18.76 -16.39 -5.32
CA ALA A 24 18.18 -15.93 -4.06
C ALA A 24 19.19 -15.12 -3.23
N GLY A 25 20.42 -15.63 -3.09
CA GLY A 25 21.51 -14.94 -2.38
C GLY A 25 21.88 -13.62 -3.02
N LEU A 26 21.99 -13.56 -4.35
CA LEU A 26 22.26 -12.32 -5.08
C LEU A 26 21.16 -11.29 -4.88
N THR A 27 19.89 -11.70 -4.95
CA THR A 27 18.75 -10.81 -4.73
C THR A 27 18.76 -10.26 -3.30
N CYS A 28 18.95 -11.12 -2.30
CA CYS A 28 19.06 -10.67 -0.91
C CYS A 28 20.24 -9.71 -0.70
N ALA A 29 21.40 -10.04 -1.25
CA ALA A 29 22.59 -9.20 -1.15
C ALA A 29 22.38 -7.82 -1.80
N LEU A 30 21.75 -7.77 -2.97
CA LEU A 30 21.41 -6.52 -3.65
C LEU A 30 20.46 -5.67 -2.82
N LEU A 31 19.39 -6.27 -2.26
CA LEU A 31 18.43 -5.55 -1.41
C LEU A 31 19.10 -5.00 -0.15
N LEU A 32 19.90 -5.81 0.53
CA LEU A 32 20.64 -5.38 1.73
C LEU A 32 21.66 -4.28 1.39
N PHE A 33 22.34 -4.39 0.25
CA PHE A 33 23.25 -3.35 -0.23
C PHE A 33 22.52 -2.04 -0.49
N LEU A 34 21.38 -2.06 -1.20
CA LEU A 34 20.60 -0.84 -1.49
C LEU A 34 20.08 -0.18 -0.20
N ILE A 35 19.53 -0.98 0.72
CA ILE A 35 19.07 -0.49 2.02
C ILE A 35 20.23 0.12 2.80
N GLY A 36 21.35 -0.59 2.91
CA GLY A 36 22.56 -0.12 3.61
C GLY A 36 23.12 1.14 2.97
N PHE A 37 23.15 1.23 1.64
CA PHE A 37 23.62 2.41 0.91
C PHE A 37 22.75 3.65 1.16
N ILE A 38 21.41 3.48 1.15
CA ILE A 38 20.48 4.58 1.44
C ILE A 38 20.69 5.11 2.86
N PHE A 39 20.79 4.21 3.86
CA PHE A 39 21.03 4.61 5.24
C PHE A 39 22.42 5.22 5.43
N TYR A 40 23.46 4.65 4.82
CA TYR A 40 24.82 5.20 4.90
C TYR A 40 24.90 6.63 4.38
N ARG A 41 24.24 6.93 3.26
CA ARG A 41 24.22 8.27 2.65
C ARG A 41 23.24 9.22 3.33
N GLY A 42 22.10 8.72 3.79
CA GLY A 42 20.99 9.57 4.25
C GLY A 42 21.01 9.85 5.75
N PHE A 43 21.44 8.88 6.58
CA PHE A 43 21.38 8.99 8.03
C PHE A 43 22.16 10.19 8.62
N PRO A 44 23.35 10.57 8.10
CA PRO A 44 24.08 11.75 8.60
C PRO A 44 23.30 13.07 8.49
N GLY A 45 22.37 13.18 7.51
CA GLY A 45 21.55 14.38 7.34
C GLY A 45 20.25 14.37 8.16
N VAL A 46 19.93 13.27 8.85
CA VAL A 46 18.71 13.14 9.67
C VAL A 46 18.99 13.72 11.06
N THR A 47 18.74 15.02 11.23
CA THR A 47 18.82 15.72 12.51
C THR A 47 17.43 15.95 13.10
N TRP A 48 17.35 16.35 14.37
CA TRP A 48 16.07 16.69 14.99
C TRP A 48 15.41 17.89 14.30
N ASP A 49 16.19 18.90 13.94
CA ASP A 49 15.71 20.08 13.21
C ASP A 49 15.18 19.72 11.82
N PHE A 50 15.82 18.75 11.15
CA PHE A 50 15.34 18.22 9.88
C PHE A 50 13.99 17.51 10.02
N LEU A 51 13.79 16.72 11.08
CA LEU A 51 12.54 15.97 11.31
C LEU A 51 11.39 16.86 11.78
N SER A 52 11.66 17.79 12.70
CA SER A 52 10.64 18.63 13.35
C SER A 52 10.48 20.02 12.71
N GLY A 53 11.40 20.39 11.82
CA GLY A 53 11.40 21.69 11.16
C GLY A 53 10.47 21.78 9.96
N THR A 54 10.28 23.01 9.51
CA THR A 54 9.62 23.35 8.24
C THR A 54 10.64 23.92 7.27
N SER A 55 10.44 23.66 5.98
CA SER A 55 11.30 24.22 4.94
C SER A 55 11.05 25.72 4.79
N SER A 56 12.10 26.54 4.85
CA SER A 56 12.04 27.98 4.63
C SER A 56 13.11 28.43 3.63
N TYR A 57 12.68 29.05 2.55
CA TYR A 57 13.58 29.61 1.55
C TYR A 57 14.36 30.86 2.08
N ILE A 58 13.75 31.59 3.02
CA ILE A 58 14.34 32.81 3.57
C ILE A 58 15.46 32.48 4.55
N LYS A 59 15.31 31.40 5.32
CA LYS A 59 16.27 30.95 6.33
C LYS A 59 17.21 29.86 5.83
N ASP A 60 17.05 29.42 4.57
CA ASP A 60 17.77 28.26 3.98
C ASP A 60 17.71 26.99 4.87
N THR A 61 16.60 26.84 5.60
CA THR A 61 16.38 25.67 6.45
C THR A 61 15.53 24.65 5.71
N ILE A 62 15.92 23.38 5.85
CA ILE A 62 15.19 22.25 5.25
C ILE A 62 14.62 21.40 6.39
N GLY A 63 13.29 21.34 6.47
CA GLY A 63 12.57 20.49 7.40
C GLY A 63 11.49 19.69 6.66
N ILE A 64 11.22 18.49 7.14
CA ILE A 64 10.32 17.54 6.49
C ILE A 64 9.07 17.20 7.32
N LEU A 65 8.84 17.89 8.42
CA LEU A 65 7.64 17.67 9.26
C LEU A 65 6.34 17.76 8.45
N PRO A 66 6.14 18.78 7.58
CA PRO A 66 4.93 18.84 6.75
C PRO A 66 4.74 17.61 5.87
N ASN A 67 5.84 17.11 5.29
CA ASN A 67 5.80 15.94 4.41
C ASN A 67 5.49 14.64 5.15
N ILE A 68 5.97 14.49 6.38
CA ILE A 68 5.63 13.37 7.27
C ILE A 68 4.13 13.39 7.57
N LEU A 69 3.60 14.53 8.00
CA LEU A 69 2.19 14.67 8.34
C LEU A 69 1.29 14.47 7.12
N ASN A 70 1.63 15.07 5.97
CA ASN A 70 0.89 14.88 4.73
C ASN A 70 0.88 13.41 4.27
N THR A 71 1.98 12.70 4.44
CA THR A 71 2.03 11.24 4.16
C THR A 71 1.06 10.48 5.05
N LEU A 72 1.05 10.78 6.35
CA LEU A 72 0.12 10.15 7.30
C LEU A 72 -1.33 10.50 6.99
N TYR A 73 -1.63 11.76 6.66
CA TYR A 73 -2.98 12.20 6.28
C TYR A 73 -3.50 11.46 5.05
N ILE A 74 -2.68 11.35 4.00
CA ILE A 74 -3.03 10.62 2.78
C ILE A 74 -3.23 9.13 3.05
N VAL A 75 -2.33 8.49 3.82
CA VAL A 75 -2.47 7.07 4.17
C VAL A 75 -3.77 6.82 4.92
N LEU A 76 -4.03 7.62 5.97
CA LEU A 76 -5.22 7.45 6.80
C LEU A 76 -6.51 7.68 5.99
N LEU A 77 -6.58 8.75 5.21
CA LEU A 77 -7.76 9.09 4.43
C LEU A 77 -8.01 8.08 3.30
N ALA A 78 -6.97 7.72 2.54
CA ALA A 78 -7.09 6.73 1.47
C ALA A 78 -7.52 5.36 2.02
N MET A 79 -6.91 4.90 3.13
CA MET A 79 -7.28 3.63 3.76
C MET A 79 -8.69 3.66 4.35
N ALA A 80 -9.10 4.76 4.99
CA ALA A 80 -10.45 4.92 5.52
C ALA A 80 -11.54 4.82 4.45
N LEU A 81 -11.23 5.25 3.22
CA LEU A 81 -12.14 5.17 2.08
C LEU A 81 -12.06 3.82 1.34
N VAL A 82 -10.84 3.34 1.05
CA VAL A 82 -10.67 2.16 0.21
C VAL A 82 -11.03 0.85 0.91
N LEU A 83 -10.83 0.76 2.24
CA LEU A 83 -11.13 -0.48 2.98
C LEU A 83 -12.63 -0.83 2.96
N PRO A 84 -13.55 0.05 3.39
CA PRO A 84 -14.97 -0.29 3.36
C PRO A 84 -15.47 -0.55 1.93
N LEU A 85 -15.00 0.23 0.95
CA LEU A 85 -15.39 0.05 -0.44
C LEU A 85 -14.86 -1.27 -1.03
N GLY A 86 -13.57 -1.55 -0.86
CA GLY A 86 -12.92 -2.73 -1.43
C GLY A 86 -13.35 -4.03 -0.76
N VAL A 87 -13.42 -4.05 0.59
CA VAL A 87 -13.90 -5.22 1.33
C VAL A 87 -15.38 -5.46 1.05
N GLY A 88 -16.21 -4.40 1.03
CA GLY A 88 -17.62 -4.50 0.69
C GLY A 88 -17.85 -5.04 -0.72
N ALA A 89 -17.11 -4.53 -1.71
CA ALA A 89 -17.16 -5.03 -3.09
C ALA A 89 -16.73 -6.50 -3.18
N ALA A 90 -15.65 -6.88 -2.51
CA ALA A 90 -15.17 -8.27 -2.50
C ALA A 90 -16.20 -9.23 -1.87
N ILE A 91 -16.83 -8.84 -0.76
CA ILE A 91 -17.91 -9.63 -0.13
C ILE A 91 -19.09 -9.77 -1.11
N TYR A 92 -19.50 -8.68 -1.75
CA TYR A 92 -20.58 -8.74 -2.73
C TYR A 92 -20.26 -9.71 -3.88
N LEU A 93 -19.08 -9.57 -4.48
CA LEU A 93 -18.65 -10.41 -5.62
C LEU A 93 -18.47 -11.88 -5.25
N THR A 94 -18.03 -12.19 -4.02
CA THR A 94 -17.77 -13.57 -3.59
C THR A 94 -19.02 -14.26 -3.05
N GLU A 95 -19.85 -13.54 -2.29
CA GLU A 95 -20.94 -14.17 -1.53
C GLU A 95 -22.33 -13.87 -2.09
N TYR A 96 -22.54 -12.74 -2.75
CA TYR A 96 -23.88 -12.27 -3.16
C TYR A 96 -24.13 -12.32 -4.67
N ALA A 97 -23.10 -12.06 -5.47
CA ALA A 97 -23.28 -11.97 -6.92
C ALA A 97 -23.74 -13.31 -7.51
N ALA A 98 -24.93 -13.30 -8.10
CA ALA A 98 -25.54 -14.49 -8.73
C ALA A 98 -25.14 -14.61 -10.20
N ASP A 99 -24.92 -13.48 -10.88
CA ASP A 99 -24.56 -13.47 -12.30
C ASP A 99 -23.03 -13.55 -12.47
N ARG A 100 -22.59 -14.72 -12.89
CA ARG A 100 -21.17 -15.00 -13.14
C ARG A 100 -20.54 -14.06 -14.19
N LYS A 101 -21.32 -13.63 -15.19
CA LYS A 101 -20.81 -12.74 -16.24
C LYS A 101 -20.48 -11.35 -15.70
N VAL A 102 -21.31 -10.85 -14.76
CA VAL A 102 -21.03 -9.57 -14.09
C VAL A 102 -19.79 -9.67 -13.22
N VAL A 103 -19.61 -10.79 -12.50
CA VAL A 103 -18.39 -11.01 -11.70
C VAL A 103 -17.16 -11.04 -12.60
N GLU A 104 -17.18 -11.83 -13.68
CA GLU A 104 -16.07 -11.93 -14.63
C GLU A 104 -15.73 -10.57 -15.28
N LEU A 105 -16.73 -9.76 -15.60
CA LEU A 105 -16.53 -8.41 -16.15
C LEU A 105 -15.85 -7.50 -15.14
N ILE A 106 -16.26 -7.50 -13.88
CA ILE A 106 -15.67 -6.68 -12.82
C ILE A 106 -14.25 -7.17 -12.50
N GLU A 107 -14.02 -8.48 -12.43
CA GLU A 107 -12.69 -9.06 -12.24
C GLU A 107 -11.75 -8.66 -13.39
N PHE A 108 -12.19 -8.75 -14.63
CA PHE A 108 -11.45 -8.30 -15.80
C PHE A 108 -11.12 -6.78 -15.74
N ALA A 109 -12.10 -5.95 -15.38
CA ALA A 109 -11.89 -4.51 -15.25
C ALA A 109 -10.88 -4.17 -14.14
N THR A 110 -10.98 -4.82 -12.98
CA THR A 110 -10.05 -4.64 -11.86
C THR A 110 -8.63 -5.11 -12.23
N GLU A 111 -8.50 -6.23 -12.95
CA GLU A 111 -7.21 -6.72 -13.42
C GLU A 111 -6.57 -5.76 -14.43
N THR A 112 -7.36 -5.23 -15.36
CA THR A 112 -6.90 -4.22 -16.33
C THR A 112 -6.40 -2.97 -15.63
N LEU A 113 -7.14 -2.47 -14.61
CA LEU A 113 -6.73 -1.29 -13.84
C LEU A 113 -5.39 -1.48 -13.10
N THR A 114 -5.08 -2.70 -12.63
CA THR A 114 -3.79 -2.94 -11.96
C THR A 114 -2.58 -2.83 -12.89
N GLY A 115 -2.77 -3.00 -14.19
CA GLY A 115 -1.73 -2.87 -15.21
C GLY A 115 -1.44 -1.43 -15.66
N ILE A 116 -2.28 -0.46 -15.28
CA ILE A 116 -2.12 0.93 -15.68
C ILE A 116 -0.98 1.59 -14.87
N PRO A 117 -0.01 2.28 -15.53
CA PRO A 117 1.03 3.04 -14.84
C PRO A 117 0.44 4.13 -13.91
N SER A 118 1.02 4.30 -12.71
CA SER A 118 0.50 5.23 -11.68
C SER A 118 0.43 6.69 -12.15
N ILE A 119 1.33 7.09 -13.04
CA ILE A 119 1.32 8.44 -13.63
C ILE A 119 0.02 8.73 -14.40
N ILE A 120 -0.58 7.74 -15.05
CA ILE A 120 -1.85 7.88 -15.75
C ILE A 120 -2.98 8.12 -14.73
N PHE A 121 -2.99 7.39 -13.61
CA PHE A 121 -3.92 7.68 -12.51
C PHE A 121 -3.76 9.10 -11.98
N GLY A 122 -2.53 9.60 -11.89
CA GLY A 122 -2.24 10.99 -11.51
C GLY A 122 -2.81 12.00 -12.49
N LEU A 123 -2.60 11.80 -13.79
CA LEU A 123 -3.13 12.68 -14.84
C LEU A 123 -4.68 12.66 -14.88
N VAL A 124 -5.27 11.47 -14.85
CA VAL A 124 -6.74 11.33 -14.83
C VAL A 124 -7.31 11.91 -13.53
N GLY A 125 -6.66 11.64 -12.38
CA GLY A 125 -7.06 12.21 -11.10
C GLY A 125 -6.98 13.73 -11.08
N MET A 126 -5.94 14.32 -11.65
CA MET A 126 -5.83 15.78 -11.81
C MET A 126 -6.97 16.34 -12.68
N LEU A 127 -7.22 15.74 -13.85
CA LEU A 127 -8.27 16.21 -14.76
C LEU A 127 -9.64 16.05 -14.14
N PHE A 128 -9.91 14.95 -13.44
CA PHE A 128 -11.23 14.67 -12.89
C PHE A 128 -11.46 15.34 -11.53
N PHE A 129 -10.61 15.08 -10.54
CA PHE A 129 -10.81 15.60 -9.18
C PHE A 129 -10.41 17.06 -9.07
N VAL A 130 -9.24 17.45 -9.60
CA VAL A 130 -8.74 18.83 -9.41
C VAL A 130 -9.44 19.79 -10.38
N GLN A 131 -9.51 19.46 -11.67
CA GLN A 131 -10.05 20.42 -12.67
C GLN A 131 -11.57 20.31 -12.78
N LYS A 132 -12.14 19.11 -13.03
CA LYS A 132 -13.57 18.96 -13.30
C LYS A 132 -14.42 19.08 -12.04
N MET A 133 -13.99 18.47 -10.91
CA MET A 133 -14.69 18.57 -9.62
C MET A 133 -14.29 19.81 -8.82
N ASN A 134 -13.30 20.56 -9.27
CA ASN A 134 -12.79 21.77 -8.62
C ASN A 134 -12.35 21.57 -7.16
N LEU A 135 -11.78 20.39 -6.86
CA LEU A 135 -11.27 20.03 -5.53
C LEU A 135 -9.86 20.55 -5.43
N GLN A 136 -9.36 21.54 -5.67
CA GLN A 136 -7.94 21.98 -5.53
C GLN A 136 -6.92 20.83 -5.34
N ALA A 137 -5.68 21.00 -5.74
CA ALA A 137 -4.63 20.02 -5.47
C ALA A 137 -4.38 19.97 -3.95
N GLY A 138 -4.44 18.77 -3.36
CA GLY A 138 -4.31 18.59 -1.91
C GLY A 138 -4.49 17.14 -1.48
N VAL A 139 -4.49 16.92 -0.17
CA VAL A 139 -4.64 15.59 0.44
C VAL A 139 -5.93 14.90 -0.03
N LEU A 140 -7.04 15.63 -0.21
CA LEU A 140 -8.31 15.04 -0.63
C LEU A 140 -8.25 14.49 -2.06
N ALA A 141 -7.84 15.30 -3.03
CA ALA A 141 -7.73 14.89 -4.44
C ALA A 141 -6.69 13.76 -4.60
N GLY A 142 -5.56 13.86 -3.89
CA GLY A 142 -4.55 12.80 -3.83
C GLY A 142 -5.10 11.50 -3.28
N SER A 143 -5.79 11.53 -2.15
CA SER A 143 -6.37 10.33 -1.53
C SER A 143 -7.44 9.68 -2.41
N LEU A 144 -8.33 10.44 -3.04
CA LEU A 144 -9.34 9.92 -3.95
C LEU A 144 -8.71 9.23 -5.17
N THR A 145 -7.64 9.82 -5.72
CA THR A 145 -6.88 9.20 -6.82
C THR A 145 -6.25 7.88 -6.38
N LEU A 146 -5.65 7.83 -5.19
CA LEU A 146 -5.08 6.60 -4.64
C LEU A 146 -6.15 5.55 -4.33
N VAL A 147 -7.33 5.96 -3.87
CA VAL A 147 -8.48 5.03 -3.69
C VAL A 147 -8.78 4.32 -4.99
N VAL A 148 -8.94 5.05 -6.10
CA VAL A 148 -9.21 4.43 -7.42
C VAL A 148 -8.08 3.49 -7.83
N MET A 149 -6.83 3.87 -7.62
CA MET A 149 -5.65 3.07 -7.98
C MET A 149 -5.50 1.80 -7.14
N ILE A 150 -5.89 1.83 -5.86
CA ILE A 150 -5.62 0.74 -4.90
C ILE A 150 -6.85 -0.17 -4.72
N LEU A 151 -8.04 0.33 -5.03
CA LEU A 151 -9.29 -0.42 -4.91
C LEU A 151 -9.22 -1.83 -5.53
N PRO A 152 -8.69 -2.02 -6.77
CA PRO A 152 -8.53 -3.35 -7.36
C PRO A 152 -7.71 -4.31 -6.49
N THR A 153 -6.63 -3.82 -5.89
CA THR A 153 -5.75 -4.64 -5.04
C THR A 153 -6.48 -5.11 -3.78
N ILE A 154 -7.22 -4.21 -3.11
CA ILE A 154 -8.00 -4.58 -1.91
C ILE A 154 -9.13 -5.53 -2.26
N VAL A 155 -9.86 -5.28 -3.36
CA VAL A 155 -10.92 -6.18 -3.82
C VAL A 155 -10.37 -7.59 -4.06
N ARG A 156 -9.30 -7.70 -4.84
CA ARG A 156 -8.71 -8.99 -5.23
C ARG A 156 -8.17 -9.75 -4.02
N THR A 157 -7.34 -9.13 -3.19
CA THR A 157 -6.77 -9.79 -2.00
C THR A 157 -7.84 -10.22 -1.01
N THR A 158 -8.91 -9.43 -0.87
CA THR A 158 -10.05 -9.78 -0.03
C THR A 158 -10.85 -10.94 -0.63
N GLN A 159 -11.13 -10.93 -1.94
CA GLN A 159 -11.80 -12.06 -2.61
C GLN A 159 -11.01 -13.36 -2.47
N GLU A 160 -9.69 -13.32 -2.71
CA GLU A 160 -8.81 -14.47 -2.54
C GLU A 160 -8.89 -15.00 -1.10
N SER A 161 -8.88 -14.12 -0.10
CA SER A 161 -9.00 -14.50 1.31
C SER A 161 -10.38 -15.10 1.64
N LEU A 162 -11.46 -14.53 1.13
CA LEU A 162 -12.81 -15.08 1.32
C LEU A 162 -12.93 -16.46 0.67
N LYS A 163 -12.33 -16.68 -0.50
CA LYS A 163 -12.34 -17.97 -1.21
C LYS A 163 -11.56 -19.09 -0.48
N THR A 164 -10.62 -18.76 0.41
CA THR A 164 -9.88 -19.76 1.22
C THR A 164 -10.73 -20.39 2.33
N VAL A 165 -11.83 -19.73 2.74
CA VAL A 165 -12.71 -20.27 3.79
C VAL A 165 -13.45 -21.48 3.25
N PRO A 166 -13.40 -22.67 3.93
CA PRO A 166 -14.06 -23.88 3.48
C PRO A 166 -15.56 -23.71 3.28
N GLN A 167 -16.09 -24.31 2.22
CA GLN A 167 -17.52 -24.27 1.92
C GLN A 167 -18.38 -24.90 3.03
N SER A 168 -17.86 -25.93 3.73
CA SER A 168 -18.52 -26.57 4.85
C SER A 168 -18.86 -25.62 6.01
N TYR A 169 -18.07 -24.57 6.20
CA TYR A 169 -18.36 -23.56 7.23
C TYR A 169 -19.59 -22.72 6.87
N ARG A 170 -19.75 -22.39 5.57
CA ARG A 170 -20.92 -21.68 5.05
C ARG A 170 -22.17 -22.53 5.18
N GLU A 171 -22.09 -23.77 4.71
CA GLU A 171 -23.19 -24.74 4.77
C GLU A 171 -23.61 -25.03 6.20
N GLY A 172 -22.67 -25.24 7.13
CA GLY A 172 -22.94 -25.44 8.55
C GLY A 172 -23.67 -24.26 9.18
N ALA A 173 -23.24 -23.03 8.91
CA ALA A 173 -23.91 -21.83 9.42
C ALA A 173 -25.34 -21.69 8.88
N LEU A 174 -25.55 -21.95 7.58
CA LEU A 174 -26.87 -21.90 6.95
C LEU A 174 -27.78 -23.01 7.48
N ALA A 175 -27.28 -24.24 7.70
CA ALA A 175 -28.00 -25.35 8.27
C ALA A 175 -28.51 -25.09 9.70
N LEU A 176 -27.73 -24.26 10.47
CA LEU A 176 -28.13 -23.77 11.80
C LEU A 176 -29.14 -22.60 11.73
N GLY A 177 -29.64 -22.24 10.55
CA GLY A 177 -30.62 -21.16 10.36
C GLY A 177 -30.05 -19.76 10.31
N ALA A 178 -28.72 -19.61 10.18
CA ALA A 178 -28.13 -18.28 10.03
C ALA A 178 -28.52 -17.67 8.67
N GLY A 179 -28.98 -16.42 8.66
CA GLY A 179 -29.13 -15.67 7.41
C GLY A 179 -27.77 -15.37 6.76
N LYS A 180 -27.76 -15.13 5.45
CA LYS A 180 -26.53 -14.96 4.65
C LYS A 180 -25.58 -13.88 5.18
N TRP A 181 -26.10 -12.72 5.59
CA TRP A 181 -25.28 -11.67 6.19
C TRP A 181 -24.67 -12.10 7.53
N ARG A 182 -25.45 -12.81 8.36
CA ARG A 182 -24.94 -13.32 9.64
C ARG A 182 -23.82 -14.32 9.41
N MET A 183 -23.98 -15.25 8.48
CA MET A 183 -22.94 -16.21 8.06
C MET A 183 -21.65 -15.46 7.62
N VAL A 184 -21.78 -14.47 6.74
CA VAL A 184 -20.62 -13.68 6.27
C VAL A 184 -19.92 -13.00 7.43
N ARG A 185 -20.67 -12.29 8.29
CA ARG A 185 -20.09 -11.48 9.37
C ARG A 185 -19.48 -12.32 10.49
N THR A 186 -20.09 -13.46 10.84
CA THR A 186 -19.68 -14.25 12.03
C THR A 186 -18.81 -15.46 11.69
N VAL A 187 -18.83 -15.93 10.46
CA VAL A 187 -18.09 -17.13 10.04
C VAL A 187 -17.06 -16.80 8.97
N VAL A 188 -17.48 -16.25 7.83
CA VAL A 188 -16.59 -16.08 6.68
C VAL A 188 -15.55 -14.99 6.94
N LEU A 189 -16.01 -13.80 7.31
CA LEU A 189 -15.14 -12.63 7.49
C LEU A 189 -14.06 -12.83 8.58
N PRO A 190 -14.38 -13.37 9.77
CA PRO A 190 -13.36 -13.63 10.80
C PRO A 190 -12.29 -14.63 10.34
N ASN A 191 -12.66 -15.63 9.55
CA ASN A 191 -11.72 -16.61 9.00
C ASN A 191 -10.87 -16.06 7.83
N ALA A 192 -11.31 -14.98 7.19
CA ALA A 192 -10.59 -14.31 6.09
C ALA A 192 -9.72 -13.13 6.54
N VAL A 193 -9.73 -12.76 7.82
CA VAL A 193 -9.05 -11.56 8.35
C VAL A 193 -7.56 -11.52 8.01
N ASP A 194 -6.86 -12.65 8.07
CA ASP A 194 -5.41 -12.71 7.81
C ASP A 194 -5.04 -12.20 6.42
N GLY A 195 -5.79 -12.61 5.40
CA GLY A 195 -5.53 -12.17 4.04
C GLY A 195 -5.99 -10.72 3.80
N ILE A 196 -7.09 -10.29 4.43
CA ILE A 196 -7.54 -8.88 4.37
C ILE A 196 -6.46 -7.97 4.98
N VAL A 197 -5.91 -8.33 6.15
CA VAL A 197 -4.82 -7.58 6.79
C VAL A 197 -3.58 -7.55 5.90
N THR A 198 -3.25 -8.67 5.27
CA THR A 198 -2.13 -8.72 4.31
C THR A 198 -2.37 -7.76 3.14
N GLY A 199 -3.59 -7.74 2.58
CA GLY A 199 -4.00 -6.78 1.55
C GLY A 199 -3.87 -5.33 2.01
N CYS A 200 -4.25 -5.03 3.26
CA CYS A 200 -4.08 -3.70 3.87
C CYS A 200 -2.60 -3.29 3.95
N ILE A 201 -1.71 -4.20 4.38
CA ILE A 201 -0.27 -3.92 4.47
C ILE A 201 0.31 -3.61 3.09
N LEU A 202 -0.05 -4.40 2.07
CA LEU A 202 0.37 -4.15 0.69
C LEU A 202 -0.15 -2.81 0.17
N ALA A 203 -1.41 -2.48 0.45
CA ALA A 203 -2.03 -1.21 0.07
C ALA A 203 -1.33 -0.01 0.72
N VAL A 204 -1.07 -0.08 2.02
CA VAL A 204 -0.33 0.98 2.76
C VAL A 204 1.07 1.16 2.19
N GLY A 205 1.80 0.07 1.95
CA GLY A 205 3.13 0.13 1.33
C GLY A 205 3.10 0.84 -0.04
N ARG A 206 2.07 0.55 -0.85
CA ARG A 206 1.87 1.20 -2.16
C ARG A 206 1.50 2.67 -2.04
N ILE A 207 0.65 3.06 -1.08
CA ILE A 207 0.30 4.47 -0.81
C ILE A 207 1.54 5.26 -0.39
N VAL A 208 2.30 4.75 0.57
CA VAL A 208 3.49 5.45 1.09
C VAL A 208 4.56 5.61 0.03
N GLY A 209 4.70 4.62 -0.87
CA GLY A 209 5.68 4.65 -1.96
C GLY A 209 5.26 5.45 -3.18
N GLU A 210 4.00 5.93 -3.26
CA GLU A 210 3.49 6.58 -4.47
C GLU A 210 3.95 8.04 -4.56
N SER A 211 4.58 8.38 -5.69
CA SER A 211 5.01 9.75 -5.98
C SER A 211 4.35 10.32 -7.23
N ALA A 212 4.30 9.54 -8.32
CA ALA A 212 3.88 10.04 -9.62
C ALA A 212 2.42 10.49 -9.64
N ALA A 213 1.50 9.70 -9.08
CA ALA A 213 0.10 10.08 -9.00
C ALA A 213 -0.12 11.29 -8.08
N LEU A 214 0.59 11.34 -6.95
CA LEU A 214 0.44 12.41 -5.96
C LEU A 214 1.05 13.75 -6.41
N LEU A 215 2.09 13.72 -7.24
CA LEU A 215 2.67 14.94 -7.79
C LEU A 215 1.62 15.79 -8.54
N TYR A 216 0.71 15.13 -9.25
CA TYR A 216 -0.35 15.80 -10.02
C TYR A 216 -1.59 16.13 -9.21
N THR A 217 -1.88 15.37 -8.14
CA THR A 217 -3.16 15.46 -7.43
C THR A 217 -3.05 16.02 -6.02
N ALA A 218 -1.99 15.70 -5.28
CA ALA A 218 -1.73 16.30 -3.97
C ALA A 218 -0.85 17.56 -4.07
N GLY A 219 -0.02 17.65 -5.12
CA GLY A 219 0.89 18.76 -5.36
C GLY A 219 2.20 18.64 -4.59
N PHE A 220 2.99 19.70 -4.62
CA PHE A 220 4.36 19.73 -4.09
C PHE A 220 4.61 20.85 -3.05
N GLY A 221 3.56 21.36 -2.42
CA GLY A 221 3.65 22.36 -1.35
C GLY A 221 4.36 21.80 -0.11
N LEU A 222 5.28 22.57 0.45
CA LEU A 222 6.09 22.20 1.62
C LEU A 222 5.66 22.95 2.89
N VAL A 223 4.48 23.56 2.89
CA VAL A 223 3.96 24.34 4.02
C VAL A 223 3.35 23.39 5.04
N LEU A 224 3.55 23.68 6.31
CA LEU A 224 2.89 22.97 7.40
C LEU A 224 1.43 23.43 7.50
N ASN A 225 0.51 22.55 7.19
CA ASN A 225 -0.93 22.79 7.30
C ASN A 225 -1.54 21.84 8.34
N ASP A 226 -2.60 22.30 9.01
CA ASP A 226 -3.49 21.42 9.74
C ASP A 226 -4.25 20.51 8.76
N PHE A 227 -4.85 19.44 9.27
CA PHE A 227 -5.51 18.42 8.45
C PHE A 227 -6.59 19.02 7.51
N VAL A 228 -7.42 19.92 8.03
CA VAL A 228 -8.51 20.51 7.24
C VAL A 228 -7.99 21.38 6.09
N THR A 229 -6.99 22.20 6.36
CA THR A 229 -6.34 23.03 5.33
C THR A 229 -5.58 22.17 4.32
N ALA A 230 -4.91 21.12 4.75
CA ALA A 230 -4.17 20.18 3.88
C ALA A 230 -5.10 19.45 2.89
N LEU A 231 -6.37 19.25 3.23
CA LEU A 231 -7.34 18.64 2.31
C LEU A 231 -7.46 19.40 0.98
N HIS A 232 -7.36 20.74 1.03
CA HIS A 232 -7.63 21.64 -0.09
C HIS A 232 -6.43 22.50 -0.47
N SER A 233 -5.24 22.21 0.04
CA SER A 233 -4.02 22.94 -0.28
C SER A 233 -2.93 22.01 -0.75
N SER A 234 -2.05 22.50 -1.65
CA SER A 234 -0.92 21.75 -2.17
C SER A 234 -0.06 21.18 -1.03
N SER A 235 0.07 19.86 -0.97
CA SER A 235 0.62 19.12 0.17
C SER A 235 1.51 17.97 -0.30
N ALA A 236 2.82 18.22 -0.35
CA ALA A 236 3.79 17.19 -0.75
C ALA A 236 3.91 16.09 0.32
N THR A 237 3.84 14.83 -0.11
CA THR A 237 4.24 13.67 0.71
C THR A 237 5.76 13.55 0.77
N LEU A 238 6.28 12.65 1.61
CA LEU A 238 7.71 12.35 1.67
C LEU A 238 8.27 11.86 0.32
N THR A 239 7.52 11.03 -0.41
CA THR A 239 7.92 10.54 -1.74
C THR A 239 7.94 11.64 -2.79
N VAL A 240 6.96 12.54 -2.77
CA VAL A 240 6.94 13.71 -3.65
C VAL A 240 8.08 14.67 -3.29
N ALA A 241 8.31 14.93 -2.00
CA ALA A 241 9.43 15.77 -1.55
C ALA A 241 10.78 15.17 -1.95
N LEU A 242 10.97 13.86 -1.80
CA LEU A 242 12.16 13.15 -2.27
C LEU A 242 12.39 13.38 -3.76
N TYR A 243 11.35 13.21 -4.59
CA TYR A 243 11.43 13.47 -6.03
C TYR A 243 11.85 14.92 -6.32
N VAL A 244 11.19 15.90 -5.70
CA VAL A 244 11.47 17.34 -5.89
C VAL A 244 12.90 17.69 -5.49
N TYR A 245 13.37 17.19 -4.32
CA TYR A 245 14.75 17.48 -3.89
C TYR A 245 15.80 16.79 -4.78
N ALA A 246 15.53 15.55 -5.24
CA ALA A 246 16.46 14.82 -6.10
C ALA A 246 16.56 15.41 -7.52
N ASN A 247 15.42 15.69 -8.14
CA ASN A 247 15.37 16.05 -9.57
C ASN A 247 15.31 17.55 -9.81
N ASP A 248 14.42 18.27 -9.11
CA ASP A 248 14.15 19.67 -9.43
C ASP A 248 15.16 20.60 -8.73
N ARG A 249 15.64 20.22 -7.54
CA ARG A 249 16.57 21.03 -6.74
C ARG A 249 18.03 20.55 -6.77
N GLY A 250 18.29 19.36 -7.32
CA GLY A 250 19.62 18.76 -7.36
C GLY A 250 20.25 18.45 -6.00
N ARG A 251 19.44 18.48 -4.90
CA ARG A 251 19.90 18.23 -3.52
C ARG A 251 19.78 16.74 -3.19
N THR A 252 20.68 15.95 -3.77
CA THR A 252 20.69 14.49 -3.57
C THR A 252 21.00 14.07 -2.12
N ASP A 253 21.76 14.87 -1.39
CA ASP A 253 22.03 14.73 0.05
C ASP A 253 20.72 14.71 0.87
N VAL A 254 19.87 15.71 0.64
CA VAL A 254 18.55 15.83 1.27
C VAL A 254 17.63 14.68 0.83
N ALA A 255 17.66 14.33 -0.46
CA ALA A 255 16.85 13.23 -0.99
C ALA A 255 17.19 11.89 -0.30
N PHE A 256 18.48 11.59 -0.07
CA PHE A 256 18.89 10.39 0.69
C PHE A 256 18.42 10.42 2.14
N SER A 257 18.45 11.61 2.77
CA SER A 257 17.94 11.76 4.14
C SER A 257 16.44 11.53 4.21
N ILE A 258 15.65 12.07 3.25
CA ILE A 258 14.21 11.81 3.13
C ILE A 258 13.96 10.32 2.87
N ALA A 259 14.72 9.67 1.98
CA ALA A 259 14.59 8.25 1.69
C ALA A 259 14.81 7.39 2.94
N SER A 260 15.79 7.72 3.78
CA SER A 260 16.06 7.03 5.04
C SER A 260 14.87 7.14 6.01
N VAL A 261 14.31 8.34 6.15
CA VAL A 261 13.12 8.59 6.99
C VAL A 261 11.90 7.87 6.43
N LEU A 262 11.69 7.89 5.11
CA LEU A 262 10.59 7.21 4.44
C LEU A 262 10.65 5.70 4.66
N MET A 263 11.84 5.09 4.57
CA MET A 263 12.03 3.66 4.84
C MET A 263 11.70 3.30 6.29
N LEU A 264 12.14 4.11 7.25
CA LEU A 264 11.80 3.93 8.67
C LEU A 264 10.31 4.08 8.92
N LEU A 265 9.69 5.12 8.35
CA LEU A 265 8.25 5.36 8.47
C LEU A 265 7.45 4.18 7.89
N THR A 266 7.82 3.71 6.70
CA THR A 266 7.18 2.55 6.07
C THR A 266 7.31 1.30 6.93
N LEU A 267 8.49 1.06 7.50
CA LEU A 267 8.71 -0.07 8.42
C LEU A 267 7.80 0.02 9.66
N VAL A 268 7.72 1.19 10.28
CA VAL A 268 6.87 1.43 11.47
C VAL A 268 5.39 1.23 11.14
N ILE A 269 4.91 1.79 10.02
CA ILE A 269 3.52 1.65 9.60
C ILE A 269 3.18 0.18 9.30
N ASN A 270 4.04 -0.53 8.56
CA ASN A 270 3.82 -1.94 8.25
C ASN A 270 3.87 -2.82 9.50
N LEU A 271 4.77 -2.55 10.43
CA LEU A 271 4.86 -3.27 11.71
C LEU A 271 3.60 -3.05 12.56
N THR A 272 3.12 -1.81 12.65
CA THR A 272 1.89 -1.49 13.40
C THR A 272 0.67 -2.14 12.76
N ALA A 273 0.56 -2.14 11.44
CA ALA A 273 -0.52 -2.81 10.72
C ALA A 273 -0.49 -4.33 10.96
N ALA A 274 0.69 -4.96 10.88
CA ALA A 274 0.87 -6.39 11.15
C ALA A 274 0.54 -6.77 12.60
N LEU A 275 0.96 -5.96 13.58
CA LEU A 275 0.66 -6.20 14.99
C LEU A 275 -0.84 -6.04 15.29
N THR A 276 -1.49 -5.05 14.69
CA THR A 276 -2.94 -4.83 14.82
C THR A 276 -3.72 -6.01 14.22
N GLY A 277 -3.32 -6.50 13.05
CA GLY A 277 -3.92 -7.67 12.43
C GLY A 277 -3.81 -8.93 13.30
N ARG A 278 -2.64 -9.17 13.90
CA ARG A 278 -2.47 -10.30 14.84
C ARG A 278 -3.35 -10.22 16.08
N LYS A 279 -3.58 -9.01 16.62
CA LYS A 279 -4.48 -8.81 17.76
C LYS A 279 -5.94 -9.08 17.39
N LEU A 280 -6.37 -8.63 16.20
CA LEU A 280 -7.73 -8.90 15.69
C LEU A 280 -8.00 -10.39 15.57
N LYS A 281 -7.03 -11.16 15.05
CA LYS A 281 -7.11 -12.62 14.96
C LYS A 281 -7.28 -13.27 16.32
N LYS A 282 -6.47 -12.87 17.30
CA LYS A 282 -6.52 -13.45 18.66
C LYS A 282 -7.89 -13.22 19.34
N ASN A 283 -8.52 -12.09 19.08
CA ASN A 283 -9.81 -11.74 19.67
C ASN A 283 -11.00 -12.38 18.90
N GLY A 284 -10.85 -12.70 17.61
CA GLY A 284 -11.88 -13.38 16.82
C GLY A 284 -11.92 -14.90 16.98
N GLY A 285 -10.85 -15.51 17.49
CA GLY A 285 -10.76 -16.96 17.72
C GLY A 285 -11.17 -17.44 19.13
N THR A 286 -11.64 -16.52 19.98
CA THR A 286 -12.02 -16.81 21.39
C THR A 286 -13.52 -16.63 21.68
N GLN A 287 -14.38 -16.63 20.65
CA GLN A 287 -15.84 -16.65 20.82
C GLN A 287 -16.48 -17.89 20.23
#